data_f60a83db233aa69551dd1a0c317e2a1d
#
_entry.id   f60a83db233aa69551dd1a0c317e2a1d
#
_cell.length_a   1.000
_cell.length_b   1.000
_cell.length_c   1.000
_cell.angle_alpha   90.00
_cell.angle_beta   90.00
_cell.angle_gamma   90.00
#
_symmetry.space_group_name_H-M   'P 1'
#
loop_
_entity.id
_entity.type
_entity.pdbx_description
1 polymer ?
#
loop_
_entity_poly.entity_id
_entity_poly.type
_entity_poly.pdbx_seq_one_letter_code
_entity_poly.pdbx_strand_id
1 'polypeptide(L)'
;MTFDAIGIAGTSMNVHRKWLDAVADNIANVNTAKSTDEEAFRARYIRAQEGQGVSGVYVASAEFGDAEGRMVYEPEHELADADGYVRYPDIDLGEQMSALIIAQRGYQASAAVVERARSSYEAALQIGKN
;
A
#
# COMPACT_ATOMS: atom_id res chain seq x y z
N MET A 1 -14.24 -25.25 3.30
CA MET A 1 -14.22 -24.37 4.50
C MET A 1 -12.81 -23.92 4.84
N THR A 2 -11.91 -24.83 5.26
CA THR A 2 -10.53 -24.46 5.61
C THR A 2 -9.74 -23.93 4.40
N PHE A 3 -9.92 -24.50 3.22
CA PHE A 3 -9.30 -24.01 1.98
C PHE A 3 -9.80 -22.64 1.56
N ASP A 4 -11.10 -22.35 1.78
CA ASP A 4 -11.66 -21.03 1.51
C ASP A 4 -11.02 -19.97 2.43
N ALA A 5 -10.81 -20.31 3.70
CA ALA A 5 -10.14 -19.40 4.66
C ALA A 5 -8.70 -19.10 4.24
N ILE A 6 -7.96 -20.12 3.78
CA ILE A 6 -6.59 -19.91 3.26
C ILE A 6 -6.61 -19.05 1.99
N GLY A 7 -7.51 -19.33 1.07
CA GLY A 7 -7.67 -18.58 -0.17
C GLY A 7 -8.02 -17.11 0.09
N ILE A 8 -9.01 -16.85 0.94
CA ILE A 8 -9.44 -15.49 1.32
C ILE A 8 -8.30 -14.74 2.01
N ALA A 9 -7.62 -15.37 2.97
CA ALA A 9 -6.48 -14.76 3.65
C ALA A 9 -5.32 -14.48 2.68
N GLY A 10 -5.08 -15.36 1.71
CA GLY A 10 -4.09 -15.17 0.65
C GLY A 10 -4.39 -13.95 -0.23
N THR A 11 -5.66 -13.72 -0.60
CA THR A 11 -6.06 -12.52 -1.34
C THR A 11 -5.84 -11.26 -0.52
N SER A 12 -6.15 -11.30 0.78
CA SER A 12 -5.91 -10.19 1.72
C SER A 12 -4.42 -9.87 1.83
N MET A 13 -3.56 -10.89 1.95
CA MET A 13 -2.10 -10.68 1.96
C MET A 13 -1.62 -9.98 0.68
N ASN A 14 -2.14 -10.34 -0.48
CA ASN A 14 -1.78 -9.73 -1.75
C ASN A 14 -2.19 -8.25 -1.81
N VAL A 15 -3.40 -7.91 -1.34
CA VAL A 15 -3.86 -6.50 -1.25
C VAL A 15 -2.98 -5.70 -0.31
N HIS A 16 -2.69 -6.21 0.89
CA HIS A 16 -1.84 -5.52 1.86
C HIS A 16 -0.41 -5.35 1.35
N ARG A 17 0.14 -6.34 0.62
CA ARG A 17 1.47 -6.22 0.00
C ARG A 17 1.49 -5.10 -1.04
N LYS A 18 0.49 -5.02 -1.91
CA LYS A 18 0.39 -3.94 -2.90
C LYS A 18 0.21 -2.58 -2.24
N TRP A 19 -0.51 -2.55 -1.13
CA TRP A 19 -0.64 -1.33 -0.33
C TRP A 19 0.71 -0.92 0.29
N LEU A 20 1.45 -1.87 0.86
CA LEU A 20 2.81 -1.64 1.36
C LEU A 20 3.73 -1.08 0.27
N ASP A 21 3.70 -1.66 -0.93
CA ASP A 21 4.51 -1.19 -2.06
C ASP A 21 4.15 0.26 -2.44
N ALA A 22 2.87 0.59 -2.52
CA ALA A 22 2.41 1.95 -2.83
C ALA A 22 2.85 2.97 -1.77
N VAL A 23 2.69 2.63 -0.48
CA VAL A 23 3.10 3.49 0.64
C VAL A 23 4.61 3.66 0.67
N ALA A 24 5.38 2.60 0.42
CA ALA A 24 6.84 2.66 0.35
C ALA A 24 7.31 3.59 -0.78
N ASP A 25 6.69 3.52 -1.95
CA ASP A 25 6.96 4.44 -3.06
C ASP A 25 6.64 5.89 -2.69
N ASN A 26 5.52 6.14 -2.00
CA ASN A 26 5.14 7.47 -1.56
C ASN A 26 6.16 8.03 -0.55
N ILE A 27 6.57 7.24 0.42
CA ILE A 27 7.59 7.63 1.42
C ILE A 27 8.93 7.90 0.74
N ALA A 28 9.36 7.04 -0.18
CA ALA A 28 10.62 7.20 -0.90
C ALA A 28 10.67 8.49 -1.73
N ASN A 29 9.51 8.97 -2.18
CA ASN A 29 9.40 10.14 -3.07
C ASN A 29 8.84 11.39 -2.39
N VAL A 30 8.64 11.39 -1.07
CA VAL A 30 8.07 12.54 -0.33
C VAL A 30 8.88 13.83 -0.53
N ASN A 31 10.18 13.71 -0.73
CA ASN A 31 11.11 14.83 -0.95
C ASN A 31 11.65 14.88 -2.39
N THR A 32 11.00 14.23 -3.33
CA THR A 32 11.42 14.29 -4.74
C THR A 32 11.04 15.65 -5.33
N ALA A 33 12.03 16.52 -5.45
CA ALA A 33 11.89 17.83 -6.04
C ALA A 33 11.75 17.76 -7.57
N LYS A 34 10.93 18.63 -8.13
CA LYS A 34 10.75 18.86 -9.56
C LYS A 34 10.82 20.35 -9.88
N SER A 35 11.15 20.66 -11.11
CA SER A 35 10.99 22.01 -11.63
C SER A 35 9.51 22.41 -11.66
N THR A 36 9.20 23.70 -11.54
CA THR A 36 7.81 24.19 -11.50
C THR A 36 7.04 23.99 -12.79
N ASP A 37 7.72 23.72 -13.90
CA ASP A 37 7.14 23.39 -15.22
C ASP A 37 6.90 21.87 -15.40
N GLU A 38 7.37 21.03 -14.48
CA GLU A 38 7.11 19.59 -14.44
C GLU A 38 6.01 19.24 -13.44
N GLU A 39 5.35 18.10 -13.64
CA GLU A 39 4.43 17.55 -12.65
C GLU A 39 5.18 17.03 -11.42
N ALA A 40 4.62 17.23 -10.23
CA ALA A 40 5.11 16.60 -9.00
C ALA A 40 4.98 15.07 -9.07
N PHE A 41 5.79 14.34 -8.28
CA PHE A 41 5.52 12.94 -8.05
C PHE A 41 4.10 12.78 -7.47
N ARG A 42 3.30 11.92 -8.06
CA ARG A 42 1.92 11.69 -7.65
C ARG A 42 1.87 10.51 -6.70
N ALA A 43 1.40 10.73 -5.47
CA ALA A 43 1.17 9.67 -4.51
C ALA A 43 0.25 8.60 -5.08
N ARG A 44 0.52 7.34 -4.76
CA ARG A 44 -0.28 6.20 -5.21
C ARG A 44 -1.08 5.64 -4.04
N TYR A 45 -2.37 5.45 -4.26
CA TYR A 45 -3.32 4.91 -3.30
C TYR A 45 -3.97 3.66 -3.85
N ILE A 46 -4.04 2.60 -3.06
CA ILE A 46 -4.66 1.34 -3.46
C ILE A 46 -6.10 1.32 -3.00
N ARG A 47 -7.01 1.11 -3.94
CA ARG A 47 -8.42 0.85 -3.66
C ARG A 47 -8.68 -0.66 -3.72
N ALA A 48 -9.11 -1.22 -2.60
CA ALA A 48 -9.53 -2.62 -2.53
C ALA A 48 -11.04 -2.75 -2.70
N GLN A 49 -11.46 -3.88 -3.21
CA GLN A 49 -12.89 -4.26 -3.30
C GLN A 49 -13.06 -5.71 -2.88
N GLU A 50 -14.26 -6.05 -2.42
CA GLU A 50 -14.65 -7.43 -2.17
C GLU A 50 -14.79 -8.20 -3.48
N GLY A 51 -14.43 -9.48 -3.46
CA GLY A 51 -14.73 -10.41 -4.54
C GLY A 51 -16.18 -10.88 -4.48
N GLN A 52 -16.65 -11.47 -5.56
CA GLN A 52 -18.00 -12.04 -5.59
C GLN A 52 -18.07 -13.32 -4.73
N GLY A 53 -19.12 -13.43 -3.91
CA GLY A 53 -19.33 -14.57 -3.03
C GLY A 53 -18.25 -14.68 -1.95
N VAL A 54 -17.61 -15.83 -1.84
CA VAL A 54 -16.52 -16.13 -0.88
C VAL A 54 -15.12 -15.94 -1.48
N SER A 55 -15.00 -15.09 -2.49
CA SER A 55 -13.76 -14.97 -3.27
C SER A 55 -12.65 -14.12 -2.61
N GLY A 56 -12.93 -13.48 -1.48
CA GLY A 56 -11.96 -12.66 -0.77
C GLY A 56 -11.92 -11.18 -1.20
N VAL A 57 -10.75 -10.57 -1.19
CA VAL A 57 -10.56 -9.14 -1.48
C VAL A 57 -9.52 -8.94 -2.59
N TYR A 58 -9.75 -7.94 -3.44
CA TYR A 58 -8.89 -7.66 -4.60
C TYR A 58 -8.59 -6.17 -4.72
N VAL A 59 -7.50 -5.84 -5.43
CA VAL A 59 -7.23 -4.47 -5.83
C VAL A 59 -8.14 -4.09 -6.99
N ALA A 60 -9.01 -3.12 -6.75
CA ALA A 60 -9.90 -2.59 -7.80
C ALA A 60 -9.16 -1.64 -8.73
N SER A 61 -8.37 -0.73 -8.15
CA SER A 61 -7.61 0.29 -8.87
C SER A 61 -6.46 0.83 -8.04
N ALA A 62 -5.55 1.50 -8.72
CA ALA A 62 -4.61 2.43 -8.10
C ALA A 62 -5.07 3.86 -8.43
N GLU A 63 -5.25 4.68 -7.42
CA GLU A 63 -5.56 6.09 -7.57
C GLU A 63 -4.29 6.92 -7.37
N PHE A 64 -4.18 8.01 -8.11
CA PHE A 64 -3.02 8.89 -8.02
C PHE A 64 -3.44 10.22 -7.38
N GLY A 65 -2.54 10.76 -6.58
CA GLY A 65 -2.68 12.07 -5.98
C GLY A 65 -2.51 13.22 -6.98
N ASP A 66 -2.45 14.43 -6.46
CA ASP A 66 -2.36 15.64 -7.26
C ASP A 66 -1.02 15.75 -7.98
N ALA A 67 -1.07 16.11 -9.25
CA ALA A 67 0.09 16.40 -10.08
C ALA A 67 0.69 17.78 -9.81
N GLU A 68 -0.09 18.73 -9.28
CA GLU A 68 0.39 20.06 -8.93
C GLU A 68 1.35 20.04 -7.73
N GLY A 69 1.10 19.13 -6.77
CA GLY A 69 1.90 19.04 -5.58
C GLY A 69 1.86 20.31 -4.73
N ARG A 70 2.97 20.64 -4.08
CA ARG A 70 3.13 21.86 -3.29
C ARG A 70 4.35 22.66 -3.76
N MET A 71 4.22 23.96 -3.78
CA MET A 71 5.29 24.89 -4.12
C MET A 71 6.04 25.30 -2.85
N VAL A 72 7.36 25.17 -2.86
CA VAL A 72 8.23 25.54 -1.74
C VAL A 72 9.25 26.58 -2.19
N TYR A 73 9.43 27.62 -1.41
CA TYR A 73 10.41 28.67 -1.69
C TYR A 73 11.81 28.22 -1.26
N GLU A 74 12.62 27.86 -2.24
CA GLU A 74 14.01 27.42 -2.08
C GLU A 74 14.88 28.02 -3.20
N PRO A 75 15.22 29.31 -3.13
CA PRO A 75 15.89 30.02 -4.25
C PRO A 75 17.30 29.50 -4.57
N GLU A 76 17.94 28.82 -3.62
CA GLU A 76 19.27 28.22 -3.80
C GLU A 76 19.21 26.80 -4.38
N HIS A 77 18.00 26.26 -4.60
CA HIS A 77 17.84 24.91 -5.13
C HIS A 77 18.10 24.88 -6.64
N GLU A 78 18.76 23.82 -7.12
CA GLU A 78 19.12 23.67 -8.55
C GLU A 78 17.91 23.71 -9.49
N LEU A 79 16.73 23.29 -9.02
CA LEU A 79 15.47 23.24 -9.77
C LEU A 79 14.57 24.43 -9.51
N ALA A 80 15.05 25.45 -8.78
CA ALA A 80 14.28 26.66 -8.50
C ALA A 80 13.97 27.42 -9.80
N ASP A 81 12.74 27.91 -9.93
CA ASP A 81 12.35 28.81 -11.01
C ASP A 81 12.89 30.24 -10.80
N ALA A 82 12.53 31.15 -11.70
CA ALA A 82 12.95 32.54 -11.64
C ALA A 82 12.46 33.26 -10.37
N ASP A 83 11.37 32.80 -9.79
CA ASP A 83 10.77 33.35 -8.57
C ASP A 83 11.29 32.63 -7.30
N GLY A 84 12.15 31.62 -7.44
CA GLY A 84 12.78 30.88 -6.36
C GLY A 84 11.95 29.70 -5.81
N TYR A 85 10.98 29.19 -6.57
CA TYR A 85 10.13 28.09 -6.15
C TYR A 85 10.55 26.76 -6.77
N VAL A 86 10.33 25.70 -6.00
CA VAL A 86 10.52 24.29 -6.38
C VAL A 86 9.23 23.52 -6.12
N ARG A 87 8.94 22.54 -6.94
CA ARG A 87 7.74 21.70 -6.80
C ARG A 87 8.07 20.42 -6.04
N TYR A 88 7.31 20.13 -5.01
CA TYR A 88 7.37 18.89 -4.22
C TYR A 88 6.03 18.14 -4.28
N PRO A 89 6.02 16.82 -4.03
CA PRO A 89 4.78 16.07 -3.89
C PRO A 89 3.93 16.59 -2.73
N ASP A 90 2.62 16.53 -2.88
CA ASP A 90 1.68 16.74 -1.79
C ASP A 90 1.44 15.42 -1.06
N ILE A 91 2.39 15.04 -0.21
CA ILE A 91 2.40 13.80 0.57
C ILE A 91 2.63 14.15 2.03
N ASP A 92 1.72 13.72 2.89
CA ASP A 92 1.88 13.77 4.33
C ASP A 92 2.65 12.53 4.81
N LEU A 93 3.88 12.73 5.28
CA LEU A 93 4.74 11.64 5.75
C LEU A 93 4.14 10.92 6.96
N GLY A 94 3.50 11.65 7.89
CA GLY A 94 2.85 11.07 9.07
C GLY A 94 1.70 10.14 8.69
N GLU A 95 0.88 10.56 7.72
CA GLU A 95 -0.19 9.73 7.16
C GLU A 95 0.37 8.46 6.49
N GLN A 96 1.41 8.60 5.67
CA GLN A 96 2.04 7.46 5.01
C GLN A 96 2.68 6.48 6.01
N MET A 97 3.32 6.97 7.07
CA MET A 97 3.88 6.12 8.12
C MET A 97 2.78 5.37 8.89
N SER A 98 1.66 5.99 9.16
CA SER A 98 0.49 5.33 9.76
C SER A 98 -0.08 4.26 8.83
N ALA A 99 -0.22 4.56 7.54
CA ALA A 99 -0.67 3.61 6.53
C ALA A 99 0.28 2.41 6.41
N LEU A 100 1.59 2.65 6.49
CA LEU A 100 2.61 1.59 6.49
C LEU A 100 2.40 0.60 7.63
N ILE A 101 2.21 1.11 8.85
CA ILE A 101 1.97 0.28 10.03
C ILE A 101 0.68 -0.53 9.89
N ILE A 102 -0.40 0.09 9.44
CA ILE A 102 -1.70 -0.59 9.24
C ILE A 102 -1.59 -1.69 8.20
N ALA A 103 -0.98 -1.40 7.05
CA ALA A 103 -0.80 -2.37 5.98
C ALA A 103 0.09 -3.54 6.40
N GLN A 104 1.16 -3.27 7.14
CA GLN A 104 2.05 -4.28 7.68
C GLN A 104 1.33 -5.19 8.69
N ARG A 105 0.55 -4.62 9.59
CA ARG A 105 -0.25 -5.40 10.56
C ARG A 105 -1.32 -6.23 9.87
N GLY A 106 -1.99 -5.68 8.85
CA GLY A 106 -2.97 -6.41 8.05
C GLY A 106 -2.36 -7.60 7.33
N TYR A 107 -1.18 -7.43 6.75
CA TYR A 107 -0.43 -8.54 6.15
C TYR A 107 -0.09 -9.62 7.16
N GLN A 108 0.45 -9.26 8.31
CA GLN A 108 0.82 -10.20 9.39
C GLN A 108 -0.41 -10.94 9.94
N ALA A 109 -1.52 -10.24 10.13
CA ALA A 109 -2.77 -10.85 10.58
C ALA A 109 -3.30 -11.88 9.59
N SER A 110 -3.27 -11.58 8.30
CA SER A 110 -3.67 -12.50 7.25
C SER A 110 -2.74 -13.73 7.16
N ALA A 111 -1.43 -13.55 7.34
CA ALA A 111 -0.47 -14.64 7.43
C ALA A 111 -0.75 -15.56 8.62
N ALA A 112 -1.09 -15.00 9.77
CA ALA A 112 -1.46 -15.77 10.96
C ALA A 112 -2.73 -16.61 10.75
N VAL A 113 -3.69 -16.11 9.98
CA VAL A 113 -4.89 -16.88 9.60
C VAL A 113 -4.52 -18.08 8.73
N VAL A 114 -3.64 -17.89 7.75
CA VAL A 114 -3.15 -18.99 6.89
C VAL A 114 -2.47 -20.08 7.73
N GLU A 115 -1.58 -19.70 8.64
CA GLU A 115 -0.89 -20.65 9.52
C GLU A 115 -1.86 -21.44 10.40
N ARG A 116 -2.85 -20.77 11.00
CA ARG A 116 -3.87 -21.44 11.83
C ARG A 116 -4.74 -22.39 11.02
N ALA A 117 -5.18 -21.98 9.84
CA ALA A 117 -5.99 -22.82 8.96
C ALA A 117 -5.20 -24.06 8.51
N ARG A 118 -3.92 -23.89 8.18
CA ARG A 118 -3.03 -24.99 7.85
C ARG A 118 -2.86 -25.98 9.02
N SER A 119 -2.56 -25.48 10.23
CA SER A 119 -2.42 -26.32 11.43
C SER A 119 -3.70 -27.11 11.74
N SER A 120 -4.87 -26.47 11.60
CA SER A 120 -6.16 -27.14 11.79
C SER A 120 -6.38 -28.25 10.77
N TYR A 121 -6.01 -28.03 9.52
CA TYR A 121 -6.12 -29.03 8.46
C TYR A 121 -5.19 -30.22 8.73
N GLU A 122 -3.93 -29.96 9.12
CA GLU A 122 -2.97 -31.02 9.47
C GLU A 122 -3.46 -31.87 10.65
N ALA A 123 -4.02 -31.22 11.69
CA ALA A 123 -4.63 -31.92 12.82
C ALA A 123 -5.81 -32.81 12.42
N ALA A 124 -6.67 -32.31 11.53
CA ALA A 124 -7.81 -33.09 11.01
C ALA A 124 -7.36 -34.32 10.22
N LEU A 125 -6.30 -34.18 9.41
CA LEU A 125 -5.71 -35.31 8.68
C LEU A 125 -5.14 -36.37 9.62
N GLN A 126 -4.53 -35.98 10.73
CA GLN A 126 -4.02 -36.93 11.72
C GLN A 126 -5.13 -37.73 12.40
N ILE A 127 -6.26 -37.08 12.71
CA ILE A 127 -7.43 -37.75 13.28
C ILE A 127 -8.02 -38.79 12.29
N GLY A 128 -8.03 -38.47 11.01
CA GLY A 128 -8.56 -39.35 9.98
C GLY A 128 -7.67 -40.56 9.63
N LYS A 129 -6.44 -40.61 10.16
CA LYS A 129 -5.51 -41.75 9.97
C LYS A 129 -5.62 -42.84 11.03
N ASN A 130 -6.32 -42.57 12.13
CA ASN A 130 -6.58 -43.52 13.21
C ASN A 130 -7.97 -44.17 13.01
#